data_cbd5a55818aeadac2a3c5e0f6a84319e
#
_entry.id   cbd5a55818aeadac2a3c5e0f6a84319e
#
_cell.length_a   1.000
_cell.length_b   1.000
_cell.length_c   1.000
_cell.angle_alpha   90.00
_cell.angle_beta   90.00
_cell.angle_gamma   90.00
#
_symmetry.space_group_name_H-M   'P 1'
#
loop_
_entity.id
_entity.type
_entity.pdbx_description
1 polymer ?
#
loop_
_entity_poly.entity_id
_entity_poly.type
_entity_poly.pdbx_seq_one_letter_code
_entity_poly.pdbx_strand_id
1 'polypeptide(L)'
;MRARLIAVGQRMPAWVQAGYAEYAKRLERELPMELVEISTKSGRDPARAMAAEGTAMLAAIPKSAHVVALDGRGKPWSSEDLARQLERWRMLGKDLAFLIGGADGLAAPALERADQRWSLGPATLPHPLVRILVAEQLYRAVSLLGNHPYHRG
;
A
#
# COMPACT_ATOMS: atom_id res chain seq x y z
N MET A 1 6.83 7.45 -12.95
CA MET A 1 5.78 6.79 -12.14
C MET A 1 6.12 6.94 -10.67
N ARG A 2 5.17 7.39 -9.90
CA ARG A 2 5.29 7.56 -8.45
C ARG A 2 4.25 6.70 -7.75
N ALA A 3 4.49 6.34 -6.51
CA ALA A 3 3.54 5.58 -5.71
C ALA A 3 3.18 6.36 -4.45
N ARG A 4 1.90 6.38 -4.12
CA ARG A 4 1.41 6.93 -2.87
C ARG A 4 0.87 5.79 -2.03
N LEU A 5 1.40 5.64 -0.82
CA LEU A 5 0.88 4.68 0.14
C LEU A 5 -0.05 5.42 1.10
N ILE A 6 -1.33 5.11 1.02
CA ILE A 6 -2.37 5.77 1.81
C ILE A 6 -2.82 4.81 2.90
N ALA A 7 -2.46 5.10 4.13
CA ALA A 7 -2.63 4.17 5.24
C ALA A 7 -3.40 4.81 6.40
N VAL A 8 -4.35 4.06 6.94
CA VAL A 8 -5.06 4.50 8.15
C VAL A 8 -4.13 4.34 9.36
N GLY A 9 -4.07 5.37 10.17
CA GLY A 9 -3.27 5.39 11.39
C GLY A 9 -2.12 6.37 11.34
N GLN A 10 -1.91 7.06 12.45
CA GLN A 10 -0.85 8.06 12.61
C GLN A 10 -0.01 7.71 13.84
N ARG A 11 1.10 8.39 14.01
CA ARG A 11 1.97 8.25 15.19
C ARG A 11 2.45 6.82 15.40
N MET A 12 2.92 6.21 14.33
CA MET A 12 3.47 4.86 14.40
C MET A 12 4.70 4.79 15.30
N PRO A 13 4.95 3.64 15.96
CA PRO A 13 6.19 3.44 16.71
C PRO A 13 7.41 3.73 15.85
N ALA A 14 8.51 4.10 16.50
CA ALA A 14 9.76 4.45 15.81
C ALA A 14 10.25 3.34 14.89
N TRP A 15 10.12 2.07 15.30
CA TRP A 15 10.58 0.94 14.49
C TRP A 15 9.74 0.77 13.21
N VAL A 16 8.45 1.11 13.24
CA VAL A 16 7.60 1.08 12.05
C VAL A 16 8.03 2.17 11.08
N GLN A 17 8.23 3.38 11.59
CA GLN A 17 8.69 4.50 10.78
C GLN A 17 10.05 4.19 10.14
N ALA A 18 10.99 3.67 10.92
CA ALA A 18 12.32 3.31 10.44
C ALA A 18 12.27 2.18 9.40
N GLY A 19 11.47 1.15 9.65
CA GLY A 19 11.33 0.02 8.73
C GLY A 19 10.75 0.43 7.39
N TYR A 20 9.69 1.24 7.41
CA TYR A 20 9.10 1.77 6.18
C TYR A 20 10.11 2.67 5.43
N ALA A 21 10.75 3.61 6.16
CA ALA A 21 11.69 4.55 5.56
C ALA A 21 12.88 3.85 4.90
N GLU A 22 13.34 2.74 5.48
CA GLU A 22 14.45 1.97 4.92
C GLU A 22 14.15 1.49 3.50
N TYR A 23 12.97 0.95 3.26
CA TYR A 23 12.60 0.46 1.93
C TYR A 23 12.15 1.58 1.01
N ALA A 24 11.45 2.59 1.51
CA ALA A 24 11.08 3.74 0.71
C ALA A 24 12.31 4.46 0.15
N LYS A 25 13.36 4.57 0.96
CA LYS A 25 14.64 5.14 0.53
C LYS A 25 15.28 4.34 -0.60
N ARG A 26 15.26 3.01 -0.51
CA ARG A 26 15.79 2.13 -1.55
C ARG A 26 15.01 2.22 -2.86
N LEU A 27 13.72 2.57 -2.76
CA LEU A 27 12.82 2.71 -3.93
C LEU A 27 12.91 4.09 -4.59
N GLU A 28 13.58 5.05 -3.97
CA GLU A 28 13.51 6.47 -4.38
C GLU A 28 13.82 6.71 -5.85
N ARG A 29 14.73 5.95 -6.44
CA ARG A 29 15.12 6.09 -7.85
C ARG A 29 14.13 5.44 -8.81
N GLU A 30 13.68 4.23 -8.48
CA GLU A 30 12.86 3.41 -9.38
C GLU A 30 11.37 3.64 -9.21
N LEU A 31 10.92 3.83 -7.97
CA LEU A 31 9.51 4.03 -7.64
C LEU A 31 9.42 4.93 -6.40
N PRO A 32 9.57 6.26 -6.57
CA PRO A 32 9.46 7.17 -5.43
C PRO A 32 8.12 6.99 -4.71
N MET A 33 8.17 6.84 -3.39
CA MET A 33 6.98 6.62 -2.57
C MET A 33 6.72 7.79 -1.64
N GLU A 34 5.45 8.16 -1.53
CA GLU A 34 4.95 9.13 -0.56
C GLU A 34 3.98 8.43 0.37
N LEU A 35 4.20 8.54 1.67
CA LEU A 35 3.28 8.00 2.68
C LEU A 35 2.29 9.09 3.09
N VAL A 36 1.01 8.80 2.94
CA VAL A 36 -0.08 9.65 3.41
C VAL A 36 -0.82 8.89 4.51
N GLU A 37 -0.78 9.43 5.72
CA GLU A 37 -1.45 8.82 6.86
C GLU A 37 -2.83 9.42 7.06
N ILE A 38 -3.83 8.56 7.17
CA ILE A 38 -5.21 8.96 7.43
C ILE A 38 -5.47 8.84 8.93
N SER A 39 -5.99 9.92 9.52
CA SER A 39 -6.29 9.93 10.93
C SER A 39 -7.39 8.94 11.28
N THR A 40 -7.15 8.12 12.30
CA THR A 40 -8.19 7.32 12.94
C THR A 40 -8.95 8.21 13.90
N LYS A 41 -10.18 8.53 13.55
CA LYS A 41 -11.04 9.25 14.49
C LYS A 41 -11.64 8.23 15.44
N SER A 42 -11.20 8.28 16.70
CA SER A 42 -11.85 7.53 17.77
C SER A 42 -13.20 8.19 18.06
N GLY A 43 -14.25 7.72 17.44
CA GLY A 43 -15.59 8.14 17.71
C GLY A 43 -16.36 7.03 18.42
N ARG A 44 -17.52 7.38 19.00
CA ARG A 44 -18.42 6.41 19.65
C ARG A 44 -19.09 5.49 18.62
N ASP A 45 -19.05 5.86 17.35
CA ASP A 45 -19.68 5.12 16.25
C ASP A 45 -18.61 4.61 15.28
N PRO A 46 -18.26 3.31 15.33
CA PRO A 46 -17.26 2.73 14.44
C PRO A 46 -17.62 2.86 12.96
N ALA A 47 -18.89 2.74 12.61
CA ALA A 47 -19.33 2.86 11.22
C ALA A 47 -19.08 4.27 10.67
N ARG A 48 -19.35 5.29 11.49
CA ARG A 48 -19.14 6.69 11.13
C ARG A 48 -17.64 6.99 11.00
N ALA A 49 -16.83 6.45 11.91
CA ALA A 49 -15.38 6.59 11.86
C ALA A 49 -14.82 5.96 10.59
N MET A 50 -15.25 4.76 10.25
CA MET A 50 -14.81 4.06 9.04
C MET A 50 -15.23 4.82 7.77
N ALA A 51 -16.45 5.37 7.74
CA ALA A 51 -16.89 6.18 6.60
C ALA A 51 -16.03 7.43 6.42
N ALA A 52 -15.66 8.09 7.52
CA ALA A 52 -14.80 9.27 7.49
C ALA A 52 -13.38 8.92 6.98
N GLU A 53 -12.84 7.79 7.42
CA GLU A 53 -11.56 7.28 6.94
C GLU A 53 -11.61 7.02 5.42
N GLY A 54 -12.68 6.39 4.95
CA GLY A 54 -12.88 6.12 3.53
C GLY A 54 -12.93 7.39 2.70
N THR A 55 -13.66 8.41 3.15
CA THR A 55 -13.75 9.70 2.48
C THR A 55 -12.37 10.37 2.40
N ALA A 56 -11.62 10.38 3.51
CA ALA A 56 -10.29 10.98 3.54
C ALA A 56 -9.32 10.22 2.63
N MET A 57 -9.41 8.90 2.62
CA MET A 57 -8.58 8.05 1.78
C MET A 57 -8.83 8.31 0.30
N LEU A 58 -10.09 8.36 -0.12
CA LEU A 58 -10.45 8.67 -1.50
C LEU A 58 -9.92 10.04 -1.93
N ALA A 59 -10.01 11.03 -1.04
CA ALA A 59 -9.50 12.37 -1.32
C ALA A 59 -7.97 12.40 -1.49
N ALA A 60 -7.26 11.46 -0.88
CA ALA A 60 -5.80 11.37 -0.97
C ALA A 60 -5.30 10.66 -2.23
N ILE A 61 -6.17 9.99 -2.97
CA ILE A 61 -5.78 9.29 -4.19
C ILE A 61 -5.44 10.32 -5.28
N PRO A 62 -4.23 10.22 -5.88
CA PRO A 62 -3.87 11.13 -6.97
C PRO A 62 -4.83 10.97 -8.15
N LYS A 63 -5.11 12.08 -8.84
CA LYS A 63 -5.98 12.07 -10.00
C LYS A 63 -5.46 11.09 -11.05
N SER A 64 -6.34 10.23 -11.54
CA SER A 64 -6.04 9.23 -12.58
C SER A 64 -5.04 8.15 -12.14
N ALA A 65 -4.81 7.98 -10.84
CA ALA A 65 -3.93 6.92 -10.35
C ALA A 65 -4.55 5.54 -10.56
N HIS A 66 -3.68 4.55 -10.75
CA HIS A 66 -4.06 3.14 -10.67
C HIS A 66 -4.06 2.74 -9.19
N VAL A 67 -5.18 2.26 -8.69
CA VAL A 67 -5.39 2.02 -7.26
C VAL A 67 -5.38 0.54 -6.92
N VAL A 68 -4.54 0.17 -5.98
CA VAL A 68 -4.41 -1.20 -5.48
C VAL A 68 -4.77 -1.20 -3.99
N ALA A 69 -5.81 -1.93 -3.64
CA ALA A 69 -6.23 -2.06 -2.24
C ALA A 69 -5.58 -3.30 -1.62
N LEU A 70 -4.99 -3.15 -0.44
CA LEU A 70 -4.53 -4.26 0.37
C LEU A 70 -5.75 -4.86 1.07
N ASP A 71 -6.11 -6.08 0.70
CA ASP A 71 -7.29 -6.75 1.23
C ASP A 71 -7.02 -8.26 1.28
N GLY A 72 -7.22 -8.87 2.44
CA GLY A 72 -7.00 -10.31 2.62
C GLY A 72 -7.81 -11.20 1.68
N ARG A 73 -8.87 -10.66 1.08
CA ARG A 73 -9.70 -11.37 0.09
C ARG A 73 -9.26 -11.13 -1.35
N GLY A 74 -8.18 -10.37 -1.54
CA GLY A 74 -7.66 -10.08 -2.87
C GLY A 74 -6.80 -11.20 -3.43
N LYS A 75 -6.14 -10.91 -4.54
CA LYS A 75 -5.22 -11.85 -5.19
C LYS A 75 -3.95 -12.02 -4.35
N PRO A 76 -3.56 -13.25 -4.02
CA PRO A 76 -2.29 -13.51 -3.33
C PRO A 76 -1.18 -13.57 -4.38
N TRP A 77 -0.46 -12.47 -4.55
CA TRP A 77 0.67 -12.42 -5.48
C TRP A 77 1.95 -12.91 -4.82
N SER A 78 2.69 -13.77 -5.50
CA SER A 78 4.10 -14.00 -5.16
C SER A 78 4.92 -12.74 -5.48
N SER A 79 6.16 -12.70 -5.04
CA SER A 79 7.04 -11.58 -5.39
C SER A 79 7.24 -11.47 -6.90
N GLU A 80 7.31 -12.61 -7.59
CA GLU A 80 7.41 -12.67 -9.05
C GLU A 80 6.13 -12.17 -9.72
N ASP A 81 4.96 -12.53 -9.17
CA ASP A 81 3.67 -12.01 -9.65
C ASP A 81 3.62 -10.50 -9.51
N LEU A 82 4.06 -9.97 -8.36
CA LEU A 82 4.10 -8.53 -8.12
C LEU A 82 5.03 -7.83 -9.12
N ALA A 83 6.18 -8.43 -9.42
CA ALA A 83 7.09 -7.89 -10.42
C ALA A 83 6.40 -7.78 -11.78
N ARG A 84 5.64 -8.81 -12.18
CA ARG A 84 4.86 -8.77 -13.43
C ARG A 84 3.78 -7.69 -13.39
N GLN A 85 3.10 -7.51 -12.25
CA GLN A 85 2.14 -6.43 -12.10
C GLN A 85 2.81 -5.07 -12.24
N LEU A 86 3.96 -4.87 -11.58
CA LEU A 86 4.70 -3.62 -11.66
C LEU A 86 5.09 -3.28 -13.10
N GLU A 87 5.51 -4.26 -13.87
CA GLU A 87 5.82 -4.09 -15.28
C GLU A 87 4.61 -3.61 -16.07
N ARG A 88 3.43 -4.22 -15.83
CA ARG A 88 2.18 -3.79 -16.44
C ARG A 88 1.78 -2.37 -16.04
N TRP A 89 1.95 -2.04 -14.75
CA TRP A 89 1.63 -0.70 -14.25
C TRP A 89 2.52 0.37 -14.90
N ARG A 90 3.79 0.06 -15.12
CA ARG A 90 4.70 0.96 -15.83
C ARG A 90 4.19 1.28 -17.24
N MET A 91 3.60 0.28 -17.90
CA MET A 91 3.05 0.47 -19.24
C MET A 91 1.78 1.35 -19.26
N LEU A 92 1.07 1.43 -18.14
CA LEU A 92 -0.12 2.29 -18.04
C LEU A 92 0.24 3.77 -18.04
N GLY A 93 1.46 4.13 -17.62
CA GLY A 93 1.89 5.51 -17.53
C GLY A 93 1.18 6.31 -16.45
N LYS A 94 0.60 5.64 -15.47
CA LYS A 94 -0.13 6.28 -14.36
C LYS A 94 0.67 6.17 -13.08
N ASP A 95 0.41 7.09 -12.14
CA ASP A 95 0.89 6.94 -10.78
C ASP A 95 0.11 5.84 -10.06
N LEU A 96 0.70 5.29 -9.01
CA LEU A 96 0.09 4.22 -8.23
C LEU A 96 -0.40 4.77 -6.89
N ALA A 97 -1.47 4.18 -6.38
CA ALA A 97 -1.92 4.39 -5.01
C ALA A 97 -2.20 3.04 -4.37
N PHE A 98 -1.59 2.79 -3.21
CA PHE A 98 -1.84 1.58 -2.42
C PHE A 98 -2.64 1.98 -1.19
N LEU A 99 -3.75 1.30 -0.95
CA LEU A 99 -4.64 1.61 0.16
C LEU A 99 -4.50 0.56 1.26
N ILE A 100 -4.17 1.01 2.47
CA ILE A 100 -4.04 0.15 3.64
C ILE A 100 -5.02 0.60 4.70
N GLY A 101 -5.95 -0.28 5.07
CA GLY A 101 -6.95 0.00 6.09
C GLY A 101 -6.40 -0.08 7.51
N GLY A 102 -7.23 0.29 8.47
CA GLY A 102 -6.94 0.12 9.89
C GLY A 102 -7.34 -1.26 10.40
N ALA A 103 -7.59 -1.37 11.70
CA ALA A 103 -7.91 -2.64 12.36
C ALA A 103 -9.15 -3.33 11.78
N ASP A 104 -10.11 -2.55 11.29
CA ASP A 104 -11.36 -3.06 10.72
C ASP A 104 -11.33 -3.16 9.19
N GLY A 105 -10.17 -3.00 8.58
CA GLY A 105 -10.00 -3.08 7.13
C GLY A 105 -10.35 -1.77 6.42
N LEU A 106 -10.59 -1.86 5.11
CA LEU A 106 -10.91 -0.72 4.27
C LEU A 106 -12.42 -0.49 4.20
N ALA A 107 -12.83 0.77 4.17
CA ALA A 107 -14.23 1.14 3.92
C ALA A 107 -14.67 0.68 2.53
N ALA A 108 -15.96 0.33 2.39
CA ALA A 108 -16.50 -0.16 1.12
C ALA A 108 -16.23 0.78 -0.07
N PRO A 109 -16.41 2.11 0.05
CA PRO A 109 -16.11 3.00 -1.08
C PRO A 109 -14.65 2.95 -1.53
N ALA A 110 -13.70 2.75 -0.59
CA ALA A 110 -12.30 2.62 -0.94
C ALA A 110 -12.04 1.32 -1.71
N LEU A 111 -12.64 0.21 -1.26
CA LEU A 111 -12.54 -1.07 -1.96
C LEU A 111 -13.15 -1.00 -3.36
N GLU A 112 -14.28 -0.33 -3.51
CA GLU A 112 -14.96 -0.17 -4.80
C GLU A 112 -14.14 0.69 -5.77
N ARG A 113 -13.41 1.69 -5.26
CA ARG A 113 -12.55 2.55 -6.08
C ARG A 113 -11.32 1.79 -6.59
N ALA A 114 -10.87 0.77 -5.87
CA ALA A 114 -9.65 0.05 -6.24
C ALA A 114 -9.79 -0.65 -7.59
N ASP A 115 -8.76 -0.52 -8.41
CA ASP A 115 -8.67 -1.22 -9.69
C ASP A 115 -8.26 -2.68 -9.48
N GLN A 116 -7.49 -2.93 -8.45
CA GLN A 116 -7.05 -4.27 -8.06
C GLN A 116 -7.06 -4.43 -6.56
N ARG A 117 -7.19 -5.67 -6.09
CA ARG A 117 -7.10 -6.02 -4.66
C ARG A 117 -5.99 -7.05 -4.50
N TRP A 118 -5.07 -6.75 -3.58
CA TRP A 118 -3.87 -7.54 -3.35
C TRP A 118 -3.88 -8.09 -1.92
N SER A 119 -3.73 -9.41 -1.79
CA SER A 119 -3.61 -10.08 -0.48
C SER A 119 -2.15 -10.43 -0.22
N LEU A 120 -1.68 -10.14 1.00
CA LEU A 120 -0.36 -10.55 1.46
C LEU A 120 -0.33 -12.00 1.98
N GLY A 121 -1.42 -12.72 1.80
CA GLY A 121 -1.54 -14.11 2.22
C GLY A 121 -2.67 -14.32 3.23
N PRO A 122 -2.84 -15.56 3.71
CA PRO A 122 -3.96 -15.91 4.59
C PRO A 122 -3.78 -15.47 6.03
N ALA A 123 -2.55 -15.12 6.44
CA ALA A 123 -2.29 -14.69 7.81
C ALA A 123 -2.85 -13.29 8.04
N THR A 124 -3.40 -13.07 9.24
CA THR A 124 -3.81 -11.75 9.67
C THR A 124 -2.58 -10.97 10.13
N LEU A 125 -2.34 -9.82 9.52
CA LEU A 125 -1.16 -9.00 9.81
C LEU A 125 -1.58 -7.69 10.50
N PRO A 126 -0.81 -7.21 11.49
CA PRO A 126 -1.03 -5.88 12.05
C PRO A 126 -0.90 -4.83 10.95
N HIS A 127 -1.86 -3.90 10.87
CA HIS A 127 -1.83 -2.89 9.80
C HIS A 127 -0.56 -2.02 9.78
N PRO A 128 0.11 -1.70 10.92
CA PRO A 128 1.37 -0.97 10.86
C PRO A 128 2.47 -1.75 10.15
N LEU A 129 2.49 -3.08 10.31
CA LEU A 129 3.47 -3.95 9.66
C LEU A 129 3.22 -4.04 8.15
N VAL A 130 1.97 -3.98 7.73
CA VAL A 130 1.59 -4.07 6.32
C VAL A 130 2.29 -3.01 5.48
N ARG A 131 2.40 -1.77 5.98
CA ARG A 131 3.07 -0.70 5.22
C ARG A 131 4.56 -1.00 4.99
N ILE A 132 5.22 -1.67 5.93
CA ILE A 132 6.62 -2.10 5.77
C ILE A 132 6.69 -3.21 4.73
N LEU A 133 5.80 -4.20 4.82
CA LEU A 133 5.78 -5.34 3.90
C LEU A 133 5.49 -4.90 2.46
N VAL A 134 4.59 -3.96 2.28
CA VAL A 134 4.29 -3.43 0.94
C VAL A 134 5.53 -2.75 0.36
N ALA A 135 6.19 -1.90 1.13
CA ALA A 135 7.41 -1.22 0.67
C ALA A 135 8.53 -2.23 0.36
N GLU A 136 8.71 -3.23 1.21
CA GLU A 136 9.71 -4.28 1.00
C GLU A 136 9.41 -5.08 -0.26
N GLN A 137 8.16 -5.50 -0.45
CA GLN A 137 7.78 -6.28 -1.63
C GLN A 137 7.90 -5.47 -2.92
N LEU A 138 7.57 -4.19 -2.89
CA LEU A 138 7.77 -3.31 -4.05
C LEU A 138 9.26 -3.19 -4.39
N TYR A 139 10.11 -3.06 -3.38
CA TYR A 139 11.55 -3.03 -3.62
C TYR A 139 12.05 -4.37 -4.18
N ARG A 140 11.55 -5.49 -3.65
CA ARG A 140 11.87 -6.82 -4.17
C ARG A 140 11.45 -6.96 -5.63
N ALA A 141 10.25 -6.49 -5.97
CA ALA A 141 9.75 -6.51 -7.35
C ALA A 141 10.65 -5.69 -8.29
N VAL A 142 11.03 -4.49 -7.85
CA VAL A 142 11.95 -3.64 -8.61
C VAL A 142 13.29 -4.35 -8.80
N SER A 143 13.80 -5.01 -7.77
CA SER A 143 15.07 -5.74 -7.86
C SER A 143 14.99 -6.92 -8.81
N LEU A 144 13.86 -7.63 -8.84
CA LEU A 144 13.63 -8.72 -9.78
C LEU A 144 13.66 -8.22 -11.23
N LEU A 145 12.98 -7.10 -11.50
CA LEU A 145 12.93 -6.51 -12.84
C LEU A 145 14.29 -5.99 -13.30
N GLY A 146 15.09 -5.48 -12.36
CA GLY A 146 16.41 -4.95 -12.62
C GLY A 146 17.54 -5.99 -12.47
N ASN A 147 17.20 -7.24 -12.21
CA ASN A 147 18.16 -8.32 -11.96
C ASN A 147 19.14 -8.00 -10.82
N HIS A 148 18.67 -7.30 -9.79
CA HIS A 148 19.48 -6.93 -8.63
C HIS A 148 19.52 -8.10 -7.62
N PRO A 149 20.68 -8.37 -6.98
CA PRO A 149 20.84 -9.54 -6.09
C PRO A 149 19.97 -9.54 -4.83
N TYR A 150 19.35 -8.44 -4.46
CA TYR A 150 18.48 -8.38 -3.29
C TYR A 150 17.45 -9.51 -3.24
N HIS A 151 16.85 -9.85 -4.39
CA HIS A 151 15.79 -10.87 -4.46
C HIS A 151 16.29 -12.30 -4.19
N ARG A 152 17.59 -12.49 -4.07
CA ARG A 152 18.18 -13.81 -3.77
C ARG A 152 18.22 -14.11 -2.27
N GLY A 153 17.91 -13.13 -1.43
CA GLY A 153 18.00 -13.26 0.01
C GLY A 153 16.70 -13.48 0.75
#